data_b1e7e5889d32312c0e2f4f0a4d12857d
#
_entry.id   b1e7e5889d32312c0e2f4f0a4d12857d
#
_cell.length_a   1.000
_cell.length_b   1.000
_cell.length_c   1.000
_cell.angle_alpha   90.00
_cell.angle_beta   90.00
_cell.angle_gamma   90.00
#
_symmetry.space_group_name_H-M   'P 1'
#
loop_
_entity.id
_entity.type
_entity.pdbx_description
1 polymer ?
#
loop_
_entity_poly.entity_id
_entity_poly.type
_entity_poly.pdbx_seq_one_letter_code
_entity_poly.pdbx_strand_id
1 'polypeptide(L)'
;MNFTLAQLQTWLPMAVPVVGTLKADELTSVCIQAVRTDSRSVVAGDLFVALKGENFDGAAFLLQAQAQGAVAVLFEAAQVQSPETQKHLDGVHIPAFCVPDARAALGELSAQWRRQFDVSLIGVTGSNGKTTVTQMIAAVLRADAAHPSMSTQGNLNNEIGVPLTLFNLRASHQRAVIELGMNHPGEIEVLARYAQPTVGLVNNAQREHQEFMATVEAVARENGEVIRALPAHGVAVFPAVDAYTPLWRELAGNRQTLTFGFEAGDVQAHNIAWTHGAWQFTLVAKAQSLPCRLNIAGRHNVLNALAASACALAAGMKLVDIVKGLESFEPVKGRSKSCQWQIAGHAYTLVDDTYNANPDSVRAAIDVLAELPAPRLLVLGDMGEVGQQGPEFHTEVGAYAQSRGIDALFTLGNLCVHSSRAFVGARHFETMEALQAAVVLHMPACNSVVIKGSRFMKMERVVESLRVLTESAQATERESLHAA
;
A
#
# COMPACT_ATOMS: atom_id res chain seq x y z
N MET A 1 20.66 -10.94 -5.36
CA MET A 1 20.63 -11.92 -4.25
C MET A 1 21.67 -12.98 -4.57
N ASN A 2 22.28 -13.59 -3.58
CA ASN A 2 23.18 -14.74 -3.79
C ASN A 2 23.32 -15.51 -2.48
N PHE A 3 22.78 -16.73 -2.43
CA PHE A 3 22.95 -17.67 -1.31
C PHE A 3 22.89 -19.11 -1.82
N THR A 4 23.54 -20.03 -1.09
CA THR A 4 23.68 -21.44 -1.50
C THR A 4 22.52 -22.30 -1.01
N LEU A 5 22.36 -23.52 -1.56
CA LEU A 5 21.41 -24.49 -1.04
C LEU A 5 21.76 -24.90 0.41
N ALA A 6 23.04 -24.91 0.80
CA ALA A 6 23.45 -25.15 2.18
C ALA A 6 22.93 -24.05 3.13
N GLN A 7 23.00 -22.78 2.70
CA GLN A 7 22.39 -21.69 3.45
C GLN A 7 20.87 -21.81 3.52
N LEU A 8 20.20 -22.20 2.43
CA LEU A 8 18.75 -22.46 2.44
C LEU A 8 18.41 -23.49 3.51
N GLN A 9 19.07 -24.62 3.56
CA GLN A 9 18.83 -25.66 4.60
C GLN A 9 19.13 -25.16 6.01
N THR A 10 20.18 -24.35 6.18
CA THR A 10 20.49 -23.74 7.48
C THR A 10 19.40 -22.75 7.92
N TRP A 11 18.88 -21.96 7.00
CA TRP A 11 17.86 -20.95 7.25
C TRP A 11 16.45 -21.54 7.38
N LEU A 12 16.21 -22.68 6.73
CA LEU A 12 14.95 -23.43 6.77
C LEU A 12 15.21 -24.89 7.22
N PRO A 13 15.49 -25.14 8.49
CA PRO A 13 15.80 -26.50 8.98
C PRO A 13 14.63 -27.48 8.81
N MET A 14 13.39 -26.96 8.63
CA MET A 14 12.22 -27.77 8.31
C MET A 14 12.14 -28.17 6.84
N ALA A 15 12.97 -27.65 5.95
CA ALA A 15 12.95 -27.99 4.52
C ALA A 15 13.64 -29.35 4.30
N VAL A 16 12.83 -30.37 3.97
CA VAL A 16 13.30 -31.74 3.74
C VAL A 16 13.52 -31.94 2.24
N PRO A 17 14.73 -32.35 1.79
CA PRO A 17 14.94 -32.72 0.40
C PRO A 17 14.12 -33.98 0.04
N VAL A 18 13.40 -33.95 -1.10
CA VAL A 18 12.48 -35.03 -1.52
C VAL A 18 12.94 -35.69 -2.81
N VAL A 19 13.66 -34.97 -3.66
CA VAL A 19 14.16 -35.46 -4.96
C VAL A 19 15.67 -35.30 -5.02
N GLY A 20 16.35 -36.38 -5.40
CA GLY A 20 17.81 -36.45 -5.54
C GLY A 20 18.54 -36.52 -4.21
N THR A 21 19.53 -37.42 -4.12
CA THR A 21 20.57 -37.33 -3.09
C THR A 21 21.43 -36.13 -3.43
N LEU A 22 21.15 -34.99 -2.78
CA LEU A 22 22.01 -33.80 -2.86
C LEU A 22 23.41 -34.18 -2.41
N LYS A 23 24.38 -34.14 -3.31
CA LYS A 23 25.76 -34.30 -2.93
C LYS A 23 26.24 -33.08 -2.15
N ALA A 24 27.18 -33.27 -1.22
CA ALA A 24 27.68 -32.19 -0.38
C ALA A 24 28.29 -31.03 -1.20
N ASP A 25 28.86 -31.32 -2.35
CA ASP A 25 29.43 -30.37 -3.29
C ASP A 25 28.32 -29.55 -4.01
N GLU A 26 27.17 -30.17 -4.36
CA GLU A 26 26.02 -29.46 -4.95
C GLU A 26 25.40 -28.46 -3.96
N LEU A 27 25.32 -28.81 -2.67
CA LEU A 27 24.80 -27.92 -1.63
C LEU A 27 25.57 -26.60 -1.54
N THR A 28 26.88 -26.63 -1.78
CA THR A 28 27.75 -25.45 -1.67
C THR A 28 27.98 -24.74 -3.02
N SER A 29 27.83 -25.45 -4.15
CA SER A 29 28.09 -24.89 -5.47
C SER A 29 26.86 -24.28 -6.14
N VAL A 30 25.66 -24.80 -5.86
CA VAL A 30 24.43 -24.23 -6.41
C VAL A 30 24.02 -22.97 -5.67
N CYS A 31 24.01 -21.84 -6.41
CA CYS A 31 23.66 -20.52 -5.89
C CYS A 31 22.28 -20.09 -6.38
N ILE A 32 21.45 -19.65 -5.44
CA ILE A 32 20.13 -19.06 -5.69
C ILE A 32 20.29 -17.55 -5.91
N GLN A 33 19.85 -17.05 -7.07
CA GLN A 33 19.99 -15.65 -7.46
C GLN A 33 18.74 -14.81 -7.18
N ALA A 34 17.56 -15.43 -7.22
CA ALA A 34 16.30 -14.82 -6.78
C ALA A 34 15.32 -15.88 -6.29
N VAL A 35 14.26 -15.43 -5.61
CA VAL A 35 13.12 -16.25 -5.19
C VAL A 35 11.89 -15.81 -5.96
N ARG A 36 11.17 -16.75 -6.58
CA ARG A 36 9.98 -16.52 -7.38
C ARG A 36 8.82 -17.37 -6.91
N THR A 37 7.62 -16.79 -6.94
CA THR A 37 6.35 -17.48 -6.65
C THR A 37 5.45 -17.60 -7.87
N ASP A 38 5.81 -16.91 -8.98
CA ASP A 38 5.14 -17.01 -10.28
C ASP A 38 6.05 -17.74 -11.28
N SER A 39 5.64 -18.94 -11.70
CA SER A 39 6.40 -19.78 -12.62
C SER A 39 6.72 -19.08 -13.95
N ARG A 40 5.89 -18.16 -14.41
CA ARG A 40 6.07 -17.42 -15.67
C ARG A 40 7.25 -16.43 -15.61
N SER A 41 7.65 -16.01 -14.42
CA SER A 41 8.72 -15.05 -14.17
C SER A 41 10.06 -15.71 -13.81
N VAL A 42 10.09 -17.04 -13.70
CA VAL A 42 11.30 -17.79 -13.35
C VAL A 42 12.35 -17.66 -14.47
N VAL A 43 13.59 -17.45 -14.08
CA VAL A 43 14.77 -17.45 -14.96
C VAL A 43 15.88 -18.31 -14.37
N ALA A 44 16.96 -18.52 -15.14
CA ALA A 44 18.09 -19.34 -14.70
C ALA A 44 18.70 -18.81 -13.39
N GLY A 45 18.87 -19.71 -12.43
CA GLY A 45 19.40 -19.40 -11.10
C GLY A 45 18.36 -19.12 -10.01
N ASP A 46 17.06 -19.15 -10.33
CA ASP A 46 16.01 -18.86 -9.36
C ASP A 46 15.63 -20.07 -8.50
N LEU A 47 15.20 -19.81 -7.26
CA LEU A 47 14.40 -20.71 -6.43
C LEU A 47 12.92 -20.47 -6.74
N PHE A 48 12.20 -21.48 -7.19
CA PHE A 48 10.74 -21.40 -7.34
C PHE A 48 10.06 -21.92 -6.06
N VAL A 49 9.21 -21.08 -5.44
CA VAL A 49 8.38 -21.42 -4.29
C VAL A 49 6.95 -21.66 -4.76
N ALA A 50 6.51 -22.91 -4.76
CA ALA A 50 5.21 -23.35 -5.21
C ALA A 50 4.14 -23.10 -4.13
N LEU A 51 3.55 -21.92 -4.13
CA LEU A 51 2.48 -21.56 -3.21
C LEU A 51 1.15 -22.20 -3.63
N LYS A 52 0.34 -22.58 -2.64
CA LYS A 52 -1.05 -22.99 -2.83
C LYS A 52 -1.98 -21.81 -2.57
N GLY A 53 -2.82 -21.45 -3.53
CA GLY A 53 -3.90 -20.48 -3.42
C GLY A 53 -5.27 -21.15 -3.45
N GLU A 54 -6.33 -20.35 -3.29
CA GLU A 54 -7.72 -20.85 -3.34
C GLU A 54 -8.08 -21.44 -4.71
N ASN A 55 -7.58 -20.82 -5.80
CA ASN A 55 -7.95 -21.14 -7.18
C ASN A 55 -6.83 -21.81 -7.98
N PHE A 56 -5.65 -22.02 -7.42
CA PHE A 56 -4.52 -22.64 -8.10
C PHE A 56 -3.58 -23.36 -7.13
N ASP A 57 -2.87 -24.34 -7.65
CA ASP A 57 -1.82 -25.06 -6.93
C ASP A 57 -0.47 -24.85 -7.66
N GLY A 58 0.49 -24.19 -6.99
CA GLY A 58 1.81 -23.92 -7.53
C GLY A 58 2.61 -25.18 -7.87
N ALA A 59 2.34 -26.30 -7.20
CA ALA A 59 3.00 -27.59 -7.48
C ALA A 59 2.74 -28.12 -8.91
N ALA A 60 1.66 -27.71 -9.55
CA ALA A 60 1.39 -28.03 -10.96
C ALA A 60 2.42 -27.42 -11.92
N PHE A 61 3.20 -26.41 -11.48
CA PHE A 61 4.14 -25.66 -12.31
C PHE A 61 5.62 -25.99 -12.04
N LEU A 62 5.92 -27.03 -11.24
CA LEU A 62 7.30 -27.43 -10.91
C LEU A 62 8.14 -27.73 -12.15
N LEU A 63 7.59 -28.50 -13.10
CA LEU A 63 8.27 -28.84 -14.36
C LEU A 63 8.49 -27.61 -15.25
N GLN A 64 7.52 -26.70 -15.28
CA GLN A 64 7.65 -25.44 -16.00
C GLN A 64 8.79 -24.59 -15.40
N ALA A 65 8.83 -24.44 -14.09
CA ALA A 65 9.88 -23.71 -13.40
C ALA A 65 11.28 -24.29 -13.68
N GLN A 66 11.41 -25.63 -13.62
CA GLN A 66 12.66 -26.31 -13.99
C GLN A 66 13.05 -26.03 -15.45
N ALA A 67 12.09 -26.14 -16.40
CA ALA A 67 12.35 -25.89 -17.82
C ALA A 67 12.79 -24.43 -18.09
N GLN A 68 12.38 -23.46 -17.27
CA GLN A 68 12.78 -22.07 -17.34
C GLN A 68 14.10 -21.77 -16.62
N GLY A 69 14.71 -22.77 -15.97
CA GLY A 69 16.03 -22.65 -15.37
C GLY A 69 16.04 -22.45 -13.86
N ALA A 70 14.95 -22.74 -13.16
CA ALA A 70 15.01 -22.84 -11.71
C ALA A 70 16.11 -23.81 -11.28
N VAL A 71 16.91 -23.44 -10.29
CA VAL A 71 17.98 -24.27 -9.72
C VAL A 71 17.52 -25.08 -8.51
N ALA A 72 16.37 -24.73 -7.94
CA ALA A 72 15.70 -25.47 -6.89
C ALA A 72 14.21 -25.15 -6.87
N VAL A 73 13.41 -26.02 -6.28
CA VAL A 73 11.99 -25.82 -5.99
C VAL A 73 11.66 -26.08 -4.52
N LEU A 74 10.68 -25.33 -3.99
CA LEU A 74 10.16 -25.48 -2.64
C LEU A 74 8.63 -25.57 -2.70
N PHE A 75 8.04 -26.54 -1.99
CA PHE A 75 6.60 -26.79 -2.01
C PHE A 75 6.10 -27.39 -0.69
N GLU A 76 4.76 -27.44 -0.48
CA GLU A 76 4.19 -27.93 0.77
C GLU A 76 4.06 -29.47 0.81
N ALA A 77 4.26 -30.04 2.00
CA ALA A 77 4.08 -31.47 2.24
C ALA A 77 2.68 -31.99 1.89
N ALA A 78 1.65 -31.17 2.12
CA ALA A 78 0.27 -31.50 1.77
C ALA A 78 0.07 -31.68 0.25
N GLN A 79 0.85 -30.98 -0.58
CA GLN A 79 0.78 -31.09 -2.03
C GLN A 79 1.31 -32.44 -2.54
N VAL A 80 2.29 -33.07 -1.85
CA VAL A 80 2.87 -34.37 -2.21
C VAL A 80 1.84 -35.51 -2.19
N GLN A 81 0.78 -35.38 -1.40
CA GLN A 81 -0.28 -36.39 -1.31
C GLN A 81 -1.14 -36.47 -2.58
N SER A 82 -1.10 -35.50 -3.45
CA SER A 82 -1.78 -35.53 -4.73
C SER A 82 -1.05 -36.42 -5.73
N PRO A 83 -1.73 -37.40 -6.37
CA PRO A 83 -1.13 -38.22 -7.42
C PRO A 83 -0.60 -37.42 -8.59
N GLU A 84 -1.21 -36.26 -8.89
CA GLU A 84 -0.79 -35.32 -9.92
C GLU A 84 0.52 -34.64 -9.57
N THR A 85 0.67 -34.16 -8.34
CA THR A 85 1.92 -33.59 -7.83
C THR A 85 3.04 -34.60 -7.79
N GLN A 86 2.76 -35.85 -7.39
CA GLN A 86 3.75 -36.94 -7.45
C GLN A 86 4.29 -37.16 -8.86
N LYS A 87 3.39 -37.21 -9.86
CA LYS A 87 3.77 -37.34 -11.25
C LYS A 87 4.65 -36.18 -11.75
N HIS A 88 4.39 -34.96 -11.26
CA HIS A 88 5.26 -33.81 -11.57
C HIS A 88 6.62 -33.94 -10.90
N LEU A 89 6.67 -34.38 -9.63
CA LEU A 89 7.91 -34.61 -8.90
C LEU A 89 8.81 -35.67 -9.53
N ASP A 90 8.23 -36.74 -10.13
CA ASP A 90 8.98 -37.78 -10.85
C ASP A 90 9.77 -37.21 -12.05
N GLY A 91 9.32 -36.08 -12.62
CA GLY A 91 9.99 -35.39 -13.72
C GLY A 91 10.92 -34.25 -13.26
N VAL A 92 10.99 -33.94 -11.97
CA VAL A 92 11.86 -32.90 -11.43
C VAL A 92 13.25 -33.49 -11.19
N HIS A 93 14.27 -32.88 -11.80
CA HIS A 93 15.67 -33.33 -11.72
C HIS A 93 16.59 -32.31 -11.02
N ILE A 94 16.03 -31.23 -10.54
CA ILE A 94 16.70 -30.21 -9.70
C ILE A 94 16.36 -30.44 -8.22
N PRO A 95 17.16 -29.89 -7.28
CA PRO A 95 16.88 -29.95 -5.86
C PRO A 95 15.44 -29.52 -5.53
N ALA A 96 14.70 -30.40 -4.86
CA ALA A 96 13.32 -30.16 -4.49
C ALA A 96 13.16 -30.31 -2.96
N PHE A 97 12.65 -29.28 -2.32
CA PHE A 97 12.48 -29.21 -0.87
C PHE A 97 11.00 -29.17 -0.49
N CYS A 98 10.65 -30.03 0.45
CA CYS A 98 9.32 -30.09 1.03
C CYS A 98 9.33 -29.36 2.38
N VAL A 99 8.32 -28.52 2.61
CA VAL A 99 8.10 -27.79 3.86
C VAL A 99 6.69 -28.00 4.38
N PRO A 100 6.42 -27.82 5.70
CA PRO A 100 5.06 -27.90 6.23
C PRO A 100 4.12 -26.83 5.66
N ASP A 101 4.62 -25.61 5.45
CA ASP A 101 3.90 -24.43 4.96
C ASP A 101 4.83 -23.59 4.09
N ALA A 102 4.51 -23.45 2.81
CA ALA A 102 5.37 -22.74 1.86
C ALA A 102 5.32 -21.21 2.03
N ARG A 103 4.22 -20.65 2.54
CA ARG A 103 4.12 -19.21 2.83
C ARG A 103 4.97 -18.85 4.05
N ALA A 104 4.85 -19.63 5.12
CA ALA A 104 5.67 -19.45 6.30
C ALA A 104 7.17 -19.64 5.98
N ALA A 105 7.52 -20.62 5.15
CA ALA A 105 8.90 -20.85 4.70
C ALA A 105 9.43 -19.68 3.85
N LEU A 106 8.62 -19.12 2.94
CA LEU A 106 8.95 -17.92 2.17
C LEU A 106 9.25 -16.73 3.10
N GLY A 107 8.40 -16.51 4.10
CA GLY A 107 8.57 -15.45 5.10
C GLY A 107 9.85 -15.65 5.92
N GLU A 108 10.09 -16.84 6.45
CA GLU A 108 11.27 -17.14 7.26
C GLU A 108 12.57 -17.01 6.43
N LEU A 109 12.56 -17.48 5.18
CA LEU A 109 13.68 -17.31 4.26
C LEU A 109 14.01 -15.82 4.03
N SER A 110 12.96 -15.00 3.87
CA SER A 110 13.11 -13.55 3.71
C SER A 110 13.65 -12.88 4.97
N ALA A 111 13.24 -13.34 6.15
CA ALA A 111 13.75 -12.84 7.43
C ALA A 111 15.25 -13.17 7.61
N GLN A 112 15.67 -14.37 7.22
CA GLN A 112 17.08 -14.77 7.23
C GLN A 112 17.90 -13.95 6.21
N TRP A 113 17.35 -13.69 5.03
CA TRP A 113 17.95 -12.78 4.04
C TRP A 113 18.08 -11.37 4.59
N ARG A 114 17.04 -10.83 5.24
CA ARG A 114 17.01 -9.50 5.89
C ARG A 114 18.14 -9.35 6.92
N ARG A 115 18.42 -10.37 7.71
CA ARG A 115 19.47 -10.37 8.75
C ARG A 115 20.89 -10.19 8.22
N GLN A 116 21.11 -10.41 6.91
CA GLN A 116 22.43 -10.24 6.29
C GLN A 116 22.81 -8.77 6.11
N PHE A 117 21.91 -7.83 6.38
CA PHE A 117 22.09 -6.40 6.08
C PHE A 117 21.91 -5.54 7.32
N ASP A 118 22.88 -4.66 7.56
CA ASP A 118 22.74 -3.56 8.52
C ASP A 118 22.10 -2.37 7.81
N VAL A 119 20.76 -2.37 7.77
CA VAL A 119 19.95 -1.35 7.09
C VAL A 119 18.95 -0.75 8.05
N SER A 120 18.84 0.58 8.08
CA SER A 120 17.74 1.26 8.78
C SER A 120 16.43 0.99 8.05
N LEU A 121 15.61 0.09 8.59
CA LEU A 121 14.36 -0.34 7.98
C LEU A 121 13.16 0.26 8.70
N ILE A 122 12.34 0.97 7.93
CA ILE A 122 11.09 1.60 8.38
C ILE A 122 9.94 0.66 8.04
N GLY A 123 9.23 0.14 9.04
CA GLY A 123 7.96 -0.59 8.89
C GLY A 123 6.79 0.37 9.00
N VAL A 124 5.87 0.35 8.03
CA VAL A 124 4.71 1.26 7.97
C VAL A 124 3.43 0.48 8.12
N THR A 125 2.66 0.76 9.18
CA THR A 125 1.30 0.25 9.40
C THR A 125 0.29 1.39 9.54
N GLY A 126 -0.98 1.04 9.72
CA GLY A 126 -2.08 1.97 9.96
C GLY A 126 -3.27 1.69 9.06
N SER A 127 -4.42 2.20 9.43
CA SER A 127 -5.66 1.96 8.68
C SER A 127 -5.66 2.65 7.32
N ASN A 128 -5.37 3.93 7.30
CA ASN A 128 -5.40 4.74 6.08
C ASN A 128 -4.06 5.41 5.82
N GLY A 129 -3.75 5.66 4.54
CA GLY A 129 -2.54 6.37 4.14
C GLY A 129 -1.26 5.53 4.08
N LYS A 130 -1.25 4.24 4.43
CA LYS A 130 -0.07 3.37 4.41
C LYS A 130 0.77 3.54 3.15
N THR A 131 0.20 3.30 1.98
CA THR A 131 0.91 3.40 0.70
C THR A 131 1.38 4.82 0.40
N THR A 132 0.55 5.83 0.67
CA THR A 132 0.92 7.24 0.48
C THR A 132 2.12 7.61 1.33
N VAL A 133 2.11 7.26 2.63
CA VAL A 133 3.24 7.52 3.54
C VAL A 133 4.47 6.73 3.12
N THR A 134 4.32 5.45 2.76
CA THR A 134 5.42 4.61 2.25
C THR A 134 6.08 5.24 1.02
N GLN A 135 5.29 5.76 0.07
CA GLN A 135 5.83 6.41 -1.13
C GLN A 135 6.41 7.81 -0.84
N MET A 136 5.85 8.56 0.13
CA MET A 136 6.46 9.80 0.62
C MET A 136 7.81 9.51 1.28
N ILE A 137 7.91 8.51 2.17
CA ILE A 137 9.18 8.07 2.74
C ILE A 137 10.15 7.65 1.63
N ALA A 138 9.70 6.86 0.67
CA ALA A 138 10.55 6.43 -0.45
C ALA A 138 11.08 7.62 -1.28
N ALA A 139 10.27 8.66 -1.53
CA ALA A 139 10.70 9.89 -2.19
C ALA A 139 11.74 10.64 -1.34
N VAL A 140 11.49 10.73 -0.04
CA VAL A 140 12.43 11.35 0.92
C VAL A 140 13.76 10.59 0.97
N LEU A 141 13.73 9.26 1.07
CA LEU A 141 14.96 8.45 1.10
C LEU A 141 15.78 8.58 -0.20
N ARG A 142 15.12 8.68 -1.36
CA ARG A 142 15.77 8.91 -2.65
C ARG A 142 16.42 10.30 -2.80
N ALA A 143 15.94 11.31 -2.06
CA ALA A 143 16.53 12.65 -2.09
C ALA A 143 17.97 12.67 -1.53
N ASP A 144 18.34 11.71 -0.69
CA ASP A 144 19.70 11.49 -0.22
C ASP A 144 20.42 10.46 -1.12
N ALA A 145 20.95 10.95 -2.23
CA ALA A 145 21.63 10.10 -3.23
C ALA A 145 22.91 9.40 -2.70
N ALA A 146 23.48 9.86 -1.58
CA ALA A 146 24.66 9.25 -0.97
C ALA A 146 24.33 7.93 -0.24
N HIS A 147 23.06 7.70 0.08
CA HIS A 147 22.59 6.56 0.84
C HIS A 147 21.51 5.80 0.07
N PRO A 148 21.89 4.83 -0.80
CA PRO A 148 20.92 4.03 -1.58
C PRO A 148 19.83 3.42 -0.70
N SER A 149 18.61 3.44 -1.20
CA SER A 149 17.45 2.99 -0.45
C SER A 149 16.56 2.03 -1.26
N MET A 150 15.75 1.24 -0.55
CA MET A 150 14.77 0.31 -1.12
C MET A 150 13.39 0.58 -0.52
N SER A 151 12.33 0.36 -1.30
CA SER A 151 10.95 0.54 -0.86
C SER A 151 10.02 -0.52 -1.40
N THR A 152 8.90 -0.78 -0.70
CA THR A 152 7.79 -1.57 -1.21
C THR A 152 7.33 -1.03 -2.56
N GLN A 153 7.16 -1.92 -3.53
CA GLN A 153 6.63 -1.62 -4.85
C GLN A 153 5.17 -2.11 -4.95
N GLY A 154 4.31 -1.29 -5.54
CA GLY A 154 2.90 -1.64 -5.72
C GLY A 154 2.17 -1.86 -4.39
N ASN A 155 1.53 -3.02 -4.25
CA ASN A 155 0.78 -3.46 -3.07
C ASN A 155 1.40 -4.70 -2.39
N LEU A 156 2.71 -4.88 -2.47
CA LEU A 156 3.42 -6.03 -1.90
C LEU A 156 3.59 -5.88 -0.38
N ASN A 157 2.48 -5.89 0.35
CA ASN A 157 2.40 -5.57 1.78
C ASN A 157 1.84 -6.71 2.68
N ASN A 158 1.57 -7.90 2.11
CA ASN A 158 1.05 -9.07 2.81
C ASN A 158 2.13 -10.15 3.01
N GLU A 159 1.75 -11.35 3.50
CA GLU A 159 2.65 -12.48 3.82
C GLU A 159 3.42 -13.05 2.60
N ILE A 160 3.05 -12.66 1.38
CA ILE A 160 3.80 -12.99 0.15
C ILE A 160 4.60 -11.76 -0.31
N GLY A 161 3.96 -10.60 -0.31
CA GLY A 161 4.52 -9.36 -0.84
C GLY A 161 5.69 -8.81 -0.03
N VAL A 162 5.60 -8.86 1.31
CA VAL A 162 6.69 -8.41 2.20
C VAL A 162 7.94 -9.26 2.01
N PRO A 163 7.89 -10.61 2.03
CA PRO A 163 9.04 -11.44 1.68
C PRO A 163 9.64 -11.12 0.31
N LEU A 164 8.83 -11.03 -0.74
CA LEU A 164 9.31 -10.70 -2.09
C LEU A 164 9.97 -9.32 -2.15
N THR A 165 9.49 -8.36 -1.37
CA THR A 165 10.13 -7.04 -1.23
C THR A 165 11.47 -7.16 -0.51
N LEU A 166 11.54 -7.88 0.61
CA LEU A 166 12.77 -8.07 1.39
C LEU A 166 13.87 -8.74 0.58
N PHE A 167 13.55 -9.67 -0.32
CA PHE A 167 14.53 -10.29 -1.22
C PHE A 167 15.21 -9.31 -2.18
N ASN A 168 14.71 -8.08 -2.33
CA ASN A 168 15.37 -7.03 -3.09
C ASN A 168 16.44 -6.27 -2.28
N LEU A 169 16.61 -6.54 -0.98
CA LEU A 169 17.72 -5.97 -0.21
C LEU A 169 19.08 -6.38 -0.79
N ARG A 170 20.01 -5.42 -0.80
CA ARG A 170 21.38 -5.58 -1.27
C ARG A 170 22.32 -4.89 -0.27
N ALA A 171 23.58 -5.28 -0.27
CA ALA A 171 24.61 -4.70 0.59
C ALA A 171 24.83 -3.18 0.37
N SER A 172 24.45 -2.66 -0.79
CA SER A 172 24.50 -1.23 -1.06
C SER A 172 23.40 -0.43 -0.38
N HIS A 173 22.27 -1.05 0.00
CA HIS A 173 21.16 -0.33 0.64
C HIS A 173 21.50 -0.01 2.09
N GLN A 174 21.30 1.25 2.45
CA GLN A 174 21.51 1.73 3.82
C GLN A 174 20.18 2.05 4.53
N ARG A 175 19.12 2.30 3.76
CA ARG A 175 17.79 2.56 4.26
C ARG A 175 16.75 1.78 3.46
N ALA A 176 15.66 1.40 4.12
CA ALA A 176 14.54 0.75 3.46
C ALA A 176 13.21 1.19 4.09
N VAL A 177 12.13 1.18 3.30
CA VAL A 177 10.76 1.33 3.81
C VAL A 177 9.89 0.20 3.30
N ILE A 178 9.23 -0.50 4.23
CA ILE A 178 8.36 -1.65 3.95
C ILE A 178 6.97 -1.33 4.47
N GLU A 179 5.97 -1.42 3.58
CA GLU A 179 4.56 -1.37 3.94
C GLU A 179 4.12 -2.71 4.52
N LEU A 180 3.46 -2.70 5.68
CA LEU A 180 2.90 -3.86 6.36
C LEU A 180 1.38 -3.70 6.40
N GLY A 181 0.67 -4.55 5.68
CA GLY A 181 -0.78 -4.56 5.59
C GLY A 181 -1.38 -5.77 6.27
N MET A 182 -2.58 -5.59 6.84
CA MET A 182 -3.33 -6.67 7.47
C MET A 182 -4.76 -6.71 6.95
N ASN A 183 -5.39 -7.86 7.07
CA ASN A 183 -6.83 -8.07 7.03
C ASN A 183 -7.31 -8.72 8.35
N HIS A 184 -6.47 -9.55 8.98
CA HIS A 184 -6.81 -10.34 10.16
C HIS A 184 -5.84 -10.07 11.32
N PRO A 185 -6.28 -10.34 12.57
CA PRO A 185 -5.40 -10.29 13.74
C PRO A 185 -4.19 -11.23 13.62
N GLY A 186 -3.01 -10.77 14.06
CA GLY A 186 -1.74 -11.51 14.06
C GLY A 186 -0.90 -11.33 12.80
N GLU A 187 -1.44 -10.71 11.73
CA GLU A 187 -0.71 -10.55 10.47
C GLU A 187 0.42 -9.53 10.58
N ILE A 188 0.23 -8.39 11.28
CA ILE A 188 1.29 -7.38 11.47
C ILE A 188 2.43 -7.94 12.31
N GLU A 189 2.14 -8.73 13.36
CA GLU A 189 3.17 -9.41 14.15
C GLU A 189 4.08 -10.27 13.25
N VAL A 190 3.46 -11.09 12.38
CA VAL A 190 4.18 -11.98 11.45
C VAL A 190 5.02 -11.17 10.46
N LEU A 191 4.44 -10.14 9.83
CA LEU A 191 5.12 -9.32 8.85
C LEU A 191 6.27 -8.50 9.47
N ALA A 192 6.07 -7.96 10.67
CA ALA A 192 7.09 -7.23 11.41
C ALA A 192 8.25 -8.15 11.82
N ARG A 193 7.97 -9.42 12.19
CA ARG A 193 8.98 -10.44 12.46
C ARG A 193 9.84 -10.74 11.23
N TYR A 194 9.25 -10.75 10.02
CA TYR A 194 10.01 -10.91 8.78
C TYR A 194 10.82 -9.67 8.44
N ALA A 195 10.21 -8.49 8.51
CA ALA A 195 10.84 -7.23 8.13
C ALA A 195 11.92 -6.76 9.12
N GLN A 196 11.80 -7.09 10.42
CA GLN A 196 12.71 -6.68 11.51
C GLN A 196 13.00 -5.16 11.43
N PRO A 197 11.98 -4.31 11.60
CA PRO A 197 12.12 -2.87 11.47
C PRO A 197 12.98 -2.29 12.60
N THR A 198 13.73 -1.22 12.30
CA THR A 198 14.40 -0.37 13.30
C THR A 198 13.62 0.90 13.59
N VAL A 199 12.70 1.27 12.69
CA VAL A 199 11.71 2.33 12.87
C VAL A 199 10.34 1.75 12.59
N GLY A 200 9.39 1.88 13.51
CA GLY A 200 8.02 1.37 13.36
C GLY A 200 7.02 2.52 13.37
N LEU A 201 6.27 2.68 12.28
CA LEU A 201 5.21 3.69 12.16
C LEU A 201 3.84 3.06 12.31
N VAL A 202 3.05 3.58 13.24
CA VAL A 202 1.59 3.48 13.19
C VAL A 202 1.04 4.82 12.70
N ASN A 203 0.51 4.85 11.46
CA ASN A 203 0.02 6.09 10.87
C ASN A 203 -1.29 6.58 11.48
N ASN A 204 -2.21 5.68 11.75
CA ASN A 204 -3.49 5.91 12.42
C ASN A 204 -4.19 4.58 12.74
N ALA A 205 -5.28 4.62 13.55
CA ALA A 205 -6.22 3.52 13.71
C ALA A 205 -7.64 4.04 13.46
N GLN A 206 -8.31 3.46 12.47
CA GLN A 206 -9.62 3.87 11.98
C GLN A 206 -10.45 2.63 11.60
N ARG A 207 -11.67 2.82 11.11
CA ARG A 207 -12.59 1.75 10.71
C ARG A 207 -12.12 1.12 9.39
N GLU A 208 -11.25 0.12 9.48
CA GLU A 208 -10.86 -0.74 8.37
C GLU A 208 -11.08 -2.21 8.75
N HIS A 209 -11.33 -3.06 7.78
CA HIS A 209 -11.48 -4.52 7.96
C HIS A 209 -12.43 -4.91 9.10
N GLN A 210 -13.52 -4.13 9.30
CA GLN A 210 -14.44 -4.29 10.44
C GLN A 210 -15.15 -5.65 10.44
N GLU A 211 -15.20 -6.32 9.31
CA GLU A 211 -15.67 -7.70 9.19
C GLU A 211 -14.81 -8.68 10.01
N PHE A 212 -13.50 -8.44 10.11
CA PHE A 212 -12.52 -9.33 10.75
C PHE A 212 -11.98 -8.78 12.07
N MET A 213 -11.82 -7.46 12.16
CA MET A 213 -11.17 -6.79 13.29
C MET A 213 -12.14 -6.41 14.42
N ALA A 214 -13.45 -6.47 14.20
CA ALA A 214 -14.53 -6.17 15.13
C ALA A 214 -14.55 -4.74 15.71
N THR A 215 -13.42 -4.18 16.15
CA THR A 215 -13.34 -2.85 16.78
C THR A 215 -12.11 -2.06 16.30
N VAL A 216 -12.19 -0.73 16.38
CA VAL A 216 -11.04 0.15 16.11
C VAL A 216 -9.92 -0.05 17.13
N GLU A 217 -10.24 -0.44 18.36
CA GLU A 217 -9.22 -0.78 19.37
C GLU A 217 -8.42 -2.02 18.95
N ALA A 218 -9.07 -3.05 18.41
CA ALA A 218 -8.39 -4.23 17.88
C ALA A 218 -7.45 -3.84 16.72
N VAL A 219 -7.91 -2.96 15.82
CA VAL A 219 -7.08 -2.39 14.74
C VAL A 219 -5.87 -1.64 15.31
N ALA A 220 -6.07 -0.82 16.36
CA ALA A 220 -4.98 -0.06 16.97
C ALA A 220 -3.93 -0.94 17.63
N ARG A 221 -4.36 -2.04 18.29
CA ARG A 221 -3.48 -3.03 18.91
C ARG A 221 -2.68 -3.78 17.86
N GLU A 222 -3.35 -4.27 16.82
CA GLU A 222 -2.71 -5.01 15.73
C GLU A 222 -1.68 -4.13 14.99
N ASN A 223 -2.05 -2.91 14.60
CA ASN A 223 -1.09 -1.96 14.02
C ASN A 223 0.09 -1.68 14.96
N GLY A 224 -0.13 -1.69 16.28
CA GLY A 224 0.88 -1.51 17.32
C GLY A 224 1.92 -2.64 17.39
N GLU A 225 1.68 -3.81 16.79
CA GLU A 225 2.66 -4.91 16.76
C GLU A 225 3.95 -4.53 16.02
N VAL A 226 3.90 -3.57 15.07
CA VAL A 226 5.11 -3.02 14.48
C VAL A 226 6.02 -2.33 15.51
N ILE A 227 5.44 -1.70 16.54
CA ILE A 227 6.17 -1.06 17.65
C ILE A 227 6.74 -2.13 18.58
N ARG A 228 5.95 -3.16 18.89
CA ARG A 228 6.37 -4.27 19.75
C ARG A 228 7.56 -5.03 19.17
N ALA A 229 7.60 -5.20 17.84
CA ALA A 229 8.67 -5.89 17.13
C ALA A 229 10.00 -5.12 17.07
N LEU A 230 10.03 -3.84 17.45
CA LEU A 230 11.24 -3.02 17.42
C LEU A 230 12.31 -3.54 18.39
N PRO A 231 13.59 -3.49 18.01
CA PRO A 231 14.69 -3.75 18.96
C PRO A 231 14.75 -2.65 20.05
N ALA A 232 15.53 -2.88 21.11
CA ALA A 232 15.62 -1.93 22.23
C ALA A 232 16.08 -0.51 21.82
N HIS A 233 16.89 -0.42 20.76
CA HIS A 233 17.37 0.84 20.19
C HIS A 233 16.49 1.37 19.05
N GLY A 234 15.37 0.69 18.75
CA GLY A 234 14.42 1.10 17.71
C GLY A 234 13.62 2.35 18.08
N VAL A 235 13.04 2.99 17.09
CA VAL A 235 12.26 4.22 17.24
C VAL A 235 10.80 3.96 16.86
N ALA A 236 9.88 4.20 17.80
CA ALA A 236 8.45 4.14 17.55
C ALA A 236 7.92 5.49 17.07
N VAL A 237 7.15 5.50 15.98
CA VAL A 237 6.57 6.69 15.38
C VAL A 237 5.05 6.55 15.34
N PHE A 238 4.32 7.53 15.88
CA PHE A 238 2.86 7.52 15.91
C PHE A 238 2.29 8.93 16.10
N PRO A 239 0.97 9.18 15.81
CA PRO A 239 0.35 10.48 16.00
C PRO A 239 0.46 10.96 17.44
N ALA A 240 0.69 12.27 17.63
CA ALA A 240 0.72 12.89 18.96
C ALA A 240 -0.68 12.96 19.60
N VAL A 241 -1.70 13.13 18.75
CA VAL A 241 -3.11 13.27 19.17
C VAL A 241 -3.94 12.25 18.37
N ASP A 242 -4.19 11.11 19.00
CA ASP A 242 -5.08 10.04 18.55
C ASP A 242 -5.64 9.34 19.79
N ALA A 243 -6.82 8.76 19.70
CA ALA A 243 -7.44 8.04 20.82
C ALA A 243 -6.54 6.91 21.35
N TYR A 244 -5.70 6.33 20.49
CA TYR A 244 -4.83 5.20 20.81
C TYR A 244 -3.35 5.58 21.01
N THR A 245 -3.01 6.88 21.03
CA THR A 245 -1.65 7.36 21.38
C THR A 245 -1.15 6.80 22.72
N PRO A 246 -1.98 6.74 23.80
CA PRO A 246 -1.55 6.14 25.07
C PRO A 246 -1.17 4.66 24.94
N LEU A 247 -1.93 3.88 24.15
CA LEU A 247 -1.64 2.47 23.87
C LEU A 247 -0.28 2.31 23.15
N TRP A 248 -0.03 3.08 22.09
CA TRP A 248 1.23 2.98 21.35
C TRP A 248 2.43 3.46 22.16
N ARG A 249 2.24 4.41 23.06
CA ARG A 249 3.27 4.83 24.03
C ARG A 249 3.60 3.71 25.02
N GLU A 250 2.58 3.00 25.50
CA GLU A 250 2.76 1.81 26.34
C GLU A 250 3.54 0.72 25.61
N LEU A 251 3.16 0.39 24.35
CA LEU A 251 3.84 -0.59 23.54
C LEU A 251 5.31 -0.22 23.22
N ALA A 252 5.60 1.08 23.10
CA ALA A 252 6.97 1.56 22.90
C ALA A 252 7.84 1.33 24.14
N GLY A 253 7.27 1.33 25.34
CA GLY A 253 8.01 1.13 26.59
C GLY A 253 9.16 2.12 26.74
N ASN A 254 10.37 1.63 26.89
CA ASN A 254 11.59 2.45 27.03
C ASN A 254 12.26 2.83 25.70
N ARG A 255 11.66 2.48 24.55
CA ARG A 255 12.21 2.83 23.24
C ARG A 255 12.03 4.32 22.96
N GLN A 256 12.89 4.87 22.12
CA GLN A 256 12.72 6.23 21.64
C GLN A 256 11.39 6.36 20.89
N THR A 257 10.66 7.47 21.13
CA THR A 257 9.44 7.81 20.42
C THR A 257 9.61 9.12 19.65
N LEU A 258 9.01 9.20 18.46
CA LEU A 258 8.79 10.45 17.74
C LEU A 258 7.31 10.53 17.39
N THR A 259 6.71 11.65 17.74
CA THR A 259 5.29 11.91 17.50
C THR A 259 5.10 12.99 16.44
N PHE A 260 3.98 12.94 15.71
CA PHE A 260 3.65 13.92 14.69
C PHE A 260 2.20 14.40 14.81
N GLY A 261 1.96 15.62 14.36
CA GLY A 261 0.61 16.20 14.37
C GLY A 261 0.59 17.68 14.00
N PHE A 262 -0.62 18.26 13.91
CA PHE A 262 -0.78 19.68 13.60
C PHE A 262 -0.53 20.59 14.81
N GLU A 263 -1.10 20.22 15.95
CA GLU A 263 -1.10 21.06 17.17
C GLU A 263 -0.07 20.59 18.20
N ALA A 264 0.30 19.31 18.16
CA ALA A 264 1.23 18.69 19.07
C ALA A 264 2.09 17.65 18.35
N GLY A 265 3.25 17.32 18.90
CA GLY A 265 4.18 16.33 18.39
C GLY A 265 5.58 16.89 18.20
N ASP A 266 6.52 15.98 17.99
CA ASP A 266 7.94 16.28 17.69
C ASP A 266 8.12 16.80 16.28
N VAL A 267 7.18 16.45 15.38
CA VAL A 267 7.12 16.90 13.98
C VAL A 267 5.75 17.54 13.72
N GLN A 268 5.76 18.81 13.31
CA GLN A 268 4.54 19.61 13.15
C GLN A 268 4.52 20.35 11.81
N ALA A 269 3.32 20.77 11.38
CA ALA A 269 3.11 21.68 10.26
C ALA A 269 2.41 22.95 10.74
N HIS A 270 2.99 24.10 10.44
CA HIS A 270 2.42 25.42 10.72
C HIS A 270 2.12 26.16 9.42
N ASN A 271 1.26 27.19 9.48
CA ASN A 271 0.91 28.04 8.33
C ASN A 271 0.42 27.24 7.12
N ILE A 272 -0.47 26.26 7.37
CA ILE A 272 -0.96 25.34 6.35
C ILE A 272 -1.97 26.06 5.46
N ALA A 273 -1.69 26.13 4.16
CA ALA A 273 -2.56 26.75 3.17
C ALA A 273 -2.58 25.92 1.86
N TRP A 274 -3.75 25.77 1.26
CA TRP A 274 -3.91 25.18 -0.07
C TRP A 274 -3.85 26.29 -1.12
N THR A 275 -2.78 26.34 -1.91
CA THR A 275 -2.56 27.38 -2.93
C THR A 275 -1.94 26.80 -4.19
N HIS A 276 -2.46 27.22 -5.36
CA HIS A 276 -1.96 26.78 -6.67
C HIS A 276 -1.85 25.25 -6.80
N GLY A 277 -2.89 24.52 -6.32
CA GLY A 277 -2.98 23.07 -6.45
C GLY A 277 -2.02 22.27 -5.56
N ALA A 278 -1.45 22.89 -4.52
CA ALA A 278 -0.57 22.25 -3.56
C ALA A 278 -0.76 22.79 -2.14
N TRP A 279 -0.43 21.98 -1.15
CA TRP A 279 -0.27 22.44 0.23
C TRP A 279 1.06 23.17 0.39
N GLN A 280 1.01 24.35 0.99
CA GLN A 280 2.17 25.07 1.49
C GLN A 280 2.09 25.10 3.01
N PHE A 281 3.16 24.76 3.66
CA PHE A 281 3.25 24.78 5.12
C PHE A 281 4.70 24.92 5.59
N THR A 282 4.88 25.26 6.85
CA THR A 282 6.18 25.25 7.51
C THR A 282 6.32 23.93 8.25
N LEU A 283 7.22 23.06 7.79
CA LEU A 283 7.59 21.82 8.49
C LEU A 283 8.51 22.15 9.65
N VAL A 284 8.10 21.77 10.86
CA VAL A 284 8.83 22.04 12.11
C VAL A 284 9.23 20.71 12.74
N ALA A 285 10.52 20.55 13.03
CA ALA A 285 11.03 19.36 13.72
C ALA A 285 12.28 19.72 14.53
N LYS A 286 12.34 19.28 15.79
CA LYS A 286 13.38 19.68 16.75
C LYS A 286 13.45 21.22 16.82
N ALA A 287 14.58 21.83 16.70
CA ALA A 287 14.73 23.29 16.72
C ALA A 287 14.81 23.90 15.30
N GLN A 288 14.39 23.17 14.26
CA GLN A 288 14.47 23.59 12.86
C GLN A 288 13.07 23.78 12.26
N SER A 289 12.93 24.72 11.35
CA SER A 289 11.72 24.95 10.57
C SER A 289 12.07 25.29 9.13
N LEU A 290 11.40 24.66 8.17
CA LEU A 290 11.60 24.88 6.73
C LEU A 290 10.25 24.98 6.02
N PRO A 291 10.12 25.87 5.01
CA PRO A 291 8.97 25.85 4.13
C PRO A 291 8.94 24.55 3.33
N CYS A 292 7.76 24.02 3.10
CA CYS A 292 7.54 22.79 2.34
C CYS A 292 6.31 22.93 1.46
N ARG A 293 6.40 22.42 0.23
CA ARG A 293 5.30 22.33 -0.72
C ARG A 293 4.99 20.88 -1.02
N LEU A 294 3.70 20.49 -0.92
CA LEU A 294 3.25 19.11 -1.11
C LEU A 294 2.15 19.04 -2.19
N ASN A 295 2.42 18.31 -3.28
CA ASN A 295 1.57 18.24 -4.47
C ASN A 295 0.56 17.08 -4.39
N ILE A 296 -0.32 17.06 -3.40
CA ILE A 296 -1.41 16.08 -3.27
C ILE A 296 -2.60 16.74 -2.57
N ALA A 297 -3.82 16.42 -2.98
CA ALA A 297 -5.03 16.96 -2.37
C ALA A 297 -5.29 16.33 -0.99
N GLY A 298 -6.03 17.05 -0.15
CA GLY A 298 -6.48 16.60 1.17
C GLY A 298 -5.52 16.94 2.31
N ARG A 299 -6.05 17.64 3.33
CA ARG A 299 -5.29 18.07 4.51
C ARG A 299 -4.69 16.88 5.29
N HIS A 300 -5.36 15.71 5.26
CA HIS A 300 -4.84 14.46 5.85
C HIS A 300 -3.50 14.03 5.22
N ASN A 301 -3.21 14.43 3.98
CA ASN A 301 -1.91 14.15 3.35
C ASN A 301 -0.78 15.04 3.87
N VAL A 302 -1.07 16.21 4.42
CA VAL A 302 -0.08 16.96 5.21
C VAL A 302 0.28 16.15 6.46
N LEU A 303 -0.70 15.53 7.14
CA LEU A 303 -0.42 14.65 8.29
C LEU A 303 0.42 13.42 7.87
N ASN A 304 0.12 12.82 6.72
CA ASN A 304 0.94 11.75 6.13
C ASN A 304 2.39 12.21 5.85
N ALA A 305 2.58 13.45 5.40
CA ALA A 305 3.92 14.03 5.19
C ALA A 305 4.67 14.24 6.52
N LEU A 306 3.96 14.61 7.60
CA LEU A 306 4.55 14.69 8.94
C LEU A 306 4.99 13.32 9.45
N ALA A 307 4.16 12.28 9.25
CA ALA A 307 4.49 10.89 9.57
C ALA A 307 5.75 10.44 8.81
N ALA A 308 5.80 10.69 7.49
CA ALA A 308 6.96 10.39 6.66
C ALA A 308 8.21 11.14 7.14
N SER A 309 8.07 12.41 7.52
CA SER A 309 9.17 13.23 8.07
C SER A 309 9.69 12.67 9.39
N ALA A 310 8.80 12.26 10.30
CA ALA A 310 9.18 11.66 11.57
C ALA A 310 9.96 10.35 11.38
N CYS A 311 9.51 9.49 10.46
CA CYS A 311 10.21 8.25 10.11
C CYS A 311 11.60 8.52 9.50
N ALA A 312 11.69 9.49 8.61
CA ALA A 312 12.96 9.86 7.97
C ALA A 312 13.96 10.46 8.98
N LEU A 313 13.49 11.28 9.92
CA LEU A 313 14.31 11.78 11.04
C LEU A 313 14.80 10.66 11.95
N ALA A 314 13.91 9.67 12.24
CA ALA A 314 14.29 8.46 12.98
C ALA A 314 15.37 7.65 12.25
N ALA A 315 15.32 7.61 10.92
CA ALA A 315 16.33 6.98 10.06
C ALA A 315 17.58 7.85 9.83
N GLY A 316 17.75 8.95 10.58
CA GLY A 316 18.94 9.80 10.58
C GLY A 316 19.03 10.81 9.43
N MET A 317 17.94 11.12 8.74
CA MET A 317 17.94 12.11 7.66
C MET A 317 17.92 13.56 8.17
N LYS A 318 18.45 14.46 7.37
CA LYS A 318 18.41 15.90 7.65
C LYS A 318 17.09 16.51 7.16
N LEU A 319 16.58 17.53 7.87
CA LEU A 319 15.29 18.16 7.54
C LEU A 319 15.28 18.73 6.12
N VAL A 320 16.38 19.26 5.63
CA VAL A 320 16.49 19.81 4.26
C VAL A 320 16.28 18.73 3.18
N ASP A 321 16.82 17.53 3.38
CA ASP A 321 16.66 16.43 2.43
C ASP A 321 15.24 15.86 2.50
N ILE A 322 14.62 15.88 3.69
CA ILE A 322 13.22 15.50 3.90
C ILE A 322 12.29 16.43 3.12
N VAL A 323 12.45 17.74 3.25
CA VAL A 323 11.66 18.73 2.49
C VAL A 323 11.83 18.52 1.00
N LYS A 324 13.07 18.42 0.51
CA LYS A 324 13.36 18.15 -0.90
C LYS A 324 12.67 16.89 -1.42
N GLY A 325 12.66 15.81 -0.63
CA GLY A 325 12.00 14.56 -0.98
C GLY A 325 10.47 14.70 -1.02
N LEU A 326 9.86 15.38 -0.05
CA LEU A 326 8.43 15.66 -0.03
C LEU A 326 7.97 16.52 -1.22
N GLU A 327 8.75 17.53 -1.59
CA GLU A 327 8.46 18.38 -2.75
C GLU A 327 8.58 17.65 -4.09
N SER A 328 9.41 16.60 -4.15
CA SER A 328 9.54 15.72 -5.31
C SER A 328 8.54 14.56 -5.35
N PHE A 329 7.72 14.42 -4.30
CA PHE A 329 6.73 13.34 -4.24
C PHE A 329 5.63 13.51 -5.26
N GLU A 330 5.30 12.45 -5.97
CA GLU A 330 4.16 12.36 -6.87
C GLU A 330 3.13 11.37 -6.33
N PRO A 331 1.84 11.73 -6.30
CA PRO A 331 0.76 10.85 -5.84
C PRO A 331 0.66 9.58 -6.68
N VAL A 332 0.45 8.45 -6.01
CA VAL A 332 0.19 7.16 -6.64
C VAL A 332 -1.19 7.18 -7.30
N LYS A 333 -1.32 6.55 -8.47
CA LYS A 333 -2.59 6.40 -9.18
C LYS A 333 -3.65 5.78 -8.25
N GLY A 334 -4.84 6.36 -8.24
CA GLY A 334 -5.95 5.92 -7.39
C GLY A 334 -5.84 6.32 -5.91
N ARG A 335 -4.89 7.22 -5.55
CA ARG A 335 -4.68 7.66 -4.17
C ARG A 335 -4.65 9.19 -4.08
N SER A 336 -5.85 9.78 -4.08
CA SER A 336 -6.07 11.24 -4.01
C SER A 336 -5.27 12.04 -5.04
N LYS A 337 -4.98 11.44 -6.21
CA LYS A 337 -4.27 12.12 -7.29
C LYS A 337 -5.19 13.16 -7.91
N SER A 338 -4.84 14.44 -7.73
CA SER A 338 -5.56 15.57 -8.34
C SER A 338 -5.01 15.87 -9.74
N CYS A 339 -5.90 16.01 -10.71
CA CYS A 339 -5.57 16.40 -12.07
C CYS A 339 -6.50 17.52 -12.52
N GLN A 340 -5.95 18.52 -13.21
CA GLN A 340 -6.73 19.52 -13.93
C GLN A 340 -6.96 19.03 -15.37
N TRP A 341 -8.22 18.86 -15.75
CA TRP A 341 -8.59 18.40 -17.07
C TRP A 341 -9.47 19.46 -17.75
N GLN A 342 -9.52 19.42 -19.07
CA GLN A 342 -10.37 20.29 -19.87
C GLN A 342 -11.26 19.45 -20.80
N ILE A 343 -12.55 19.75 -20.82
CA ILE A 343 -13.52 19.19 -21.76
C ILE A 343 -14.25 20.35 -22.42
N ALA A 344 -14.18 20.48 -23.74
CA ALA A 344 -14.83 21.51 -24.53
C ALA A 344 -14.58 22.93 -23.96
N GLY A 345 -13.34 23.25 -23.58
CA GLY A 345 -12.93 24.54 -23.03
C GLY A 345 -13.30 24.77 -21.55
N HIS A 346 -14.01 23.83 -20.90
CA HIS A 346 -14.30 23.89 -19.46
C HIS A 346 -13.27 23.12 -18.66
N ALA A 347 -12.63 23.81 -17.68
CA ALA A 347 -11.64 23.22 -16.79
C ALA A 347 -12.31 22.66 -15.53
N TYR A 348 -11.96 21.43 -15.15
CA TYR A 348 -12.41 20.82 -13.90
C TYR A 348 -11.31 20.07 -13.18
N THR A 349 -11.47 19.93 -11.87
CA THR A 349 -10.56 19.18 -11.00
C THR A 349 -11.09 17.77 -10.80
N LEU A 350 -10.34 16.78 -11.28
CA LEU A 350 -10.56 15.36 -10.96
C LEU A 350 -9.65 14.92 -9.82
N VAL A 351 -10.21 14.27 -8.81
CA VAL A 351 -9.46 13.57 -7.78
C VAL A 351 -9.73 12.06 -7.94
N ASP A 352 -8.69 11.35 -8.38
CA ASP A 352 -8.70 9.89 -8.49
C ASP A 352 -8.34 9.28 -7.13
N ASP A 353 -9.34 8.73 -6.43
CA ASP A 353 -9.20 8.02 -5.15
C ASP A 353 -9.82 6.61 -5.21
N THR A 354 -9.63 5.94 -6.35
CA THR A 354 -10.33 4.72 -6.75
C THR A 354 -9.72 3.43 -6.22
N TYR A 355 -8.59 3.48 -5.50
CA TYR A 355 -7.86 2.26 -5.11
C TYR A 355 -8.63 1.41 -4.10
N ASN A 356 -9.18 2.02 -3.03
CA ASN A 356 -9.96 1.35 -1.99
C ASN A 356 -10.89 2.34 -1.28
N ALA A 357 -11.88 1.84 -0.52
CA ALA A 357 -12.81 2.63 0.26
C ALA A 357 -13.16 1.96 1.58
N ASN A 358 -13.09 2.73 2.67
CA ASN A 358 -13.67 2.45 3.98
C ASN A 358 -14.37 3.71 4.50
N PRO A 359 -15.19 3.67 5.56
CA PRO A 359 -15.99 4.81 5.98
C PRO A 359 -15.19 6.09 6.24
N ASP A 360 -14.04 5.97 6.92
CA ASP A 360 -13.23 7.13 7.28
C ASP A 360 -12.47 7.71 6.08
N SER A 361 -12.00 6.86 5.17
CA SER A 361 -11.36 7.31 3.92
C SER A 361 -12.36 7.97 2.96
N VAL A 362 -13.63 7.52 2.93
CA VAL A 362 -14.69 8.17 2.14
C VAL A 362 -15.02 9.54 2.72
N ARG A 363 -15.12 9.67 4.07
CA ARG A 363 -15.31 10.98 4.71
C ARG A 363 -14.15 11.93 4.40
N ALA A 364 -12.90 11.47 4.46
CA ALA A 364 -11.74 12.27 4.06
C ALA A 364 -11.80 12.73 2.59
N ALA A 365 -12.25 11.87 1.68
CA ALA A 365 -12.44 12.22 0.28
C ALA A 365 -13.57 13.23 0.06
N ILE A 366 -14.65 13.14 0.84
CA ILE A 366 -15.76 14.13 0.86
C ILE A 366 -15.23 15.49 1.35
N ASP A 367 -14.40 15.52 2.40
CA ASP A 367 -13.78 16.76 2.90
C ASP A 367 -12.88 17.41 1.84
N VAL A 368 -12.09 16.61 1.12
CA VAL A 368 -11.31 17.09 -0.03
C VAL A 368 -12.21 17.73 -1.08
N LEU A 369 -13.28 17.05 -1.46
CA LEU A 369 -14.22 17.55 -2.49
C LEU A 369 -14.89 18.84 -2.02
N ALA A 370 -15.26 18.94 -0.73
CA ALA A 370 -15.91 20.11 -0.16
C ALA A 370 -15.01 21.38 -0.16
N GLU A 371 -13.69 21.22 -0.21
CA GLU A 371 -12.72 22.32 -0.33
C GLU A 371 -12.44 22.74 -1.78
N LEU A 372 -12.89 21.96 -2.76
CA LEU A 372 -12.71 22.24 -4.19
C LEU A 372 -13.83 23.14 -4.76
N PRO A 373 -13.64 23.76 -5.94
CA PRO A 373 -14.64 24.61 -6.57
C PRO A 373 -15.97 23.87 -6.83
N ALA A 374 -17.09 24.52 -6.50
CA ALA A 374 -18.44 24.04 -6.82
C ALA A 374 -18.81 24.41 -8.27
N PRO A 375 -19.74 23.69 -8.95
CA PRO A 375 -20.47 22.51 -8.49
C PRO A 375 -19.57 21.25 -8.39
N ARG A 376 -19.89 20.41 -7.39
CA ARG A 376 -19.09 19.25 -6.97
C ARG A 376 -19.83 17.94 -7.18
N LEU A 377 -19.19 16.95 -7.76
CA LEU A 377 -19.73 15.60 -7.95
C LEU A 377 -18.92 14.58 -7.13
N LEU A 378 -19.60 13.83 -6.28
CA LEU A 378 -19.06 12.61 -5.68
C LEU A 378 -19.55 11.39 -6.47
N VAL A 379 -18.62 10.56 -6.96
CA VAL A 379 -18.91 9.26 -7.58
C VAL A 379 -18.41 8.17 -6.64
N LEU A 380 -19.35 7.39 -6.07
CA LEU A 380 -19.06 6.44 -5.00
C LEU A 380 -19.47 5.01 -5.39
N GLY A 381 -18.53 4.07 -5.31
CA GLY A 381 -18.78 2.63 -5.33
C GLY A 381 -18.81 2.05 -3.93
N ASP A 382 -19.32 0.82 -3.78
CA ASP A 382 -19.43 0.13 -2.48
C ASP A 382 -18.11 0.14 -1.70
N MET A 383 -18.22 0.30 -0.39
CA MET A 383 -17.17 0.00 0.58
C MET A 383 -17.20 -1.50 0.89
N GLY A 384 -16.05 -2.15 0.80
CA GLY A 384 -15.88 -3.57 1.12
C GLY A 384 -15.45 -3.80 2.56
N GLU A 385 -15.51 -5.06 3.01
CA GLU A 385 -15.00 -5.52 4.32
C GLU A 385 -15.63 -4.77 5.50
N VAL A 386 -16.88 -4.34 5.33
CA VAL A 386 -17.66 -3.56 6.30
C VAL A 386 -18.57 -4.41 7.18
N GLY A 387 -18.64 -5.74 6.90
CA GLY A 387 -19.46 -6.69 7.63
C GLY A 387 -20.94 -6.31 7.68
N GLN A 388 -21.61 -6.64 8.77
CA GLN A 388 -23.04 -6.37 8.96
C GLN A 388 -23.39 -4.88 9.07
N GLN A 389 -22.41 -4.02 9.37
CA GLN A 389 -22.60 -2.56 9.47
C GLN A 389 -22.55 -1.85 8.11
N GLY A 390 -22.39 -2.59 7.03
CA GLY A 390 -22.32 -2.05 5.66
C GLY A 390 -23.42 -1.03 5.34
N PRO A 391 -24.72 -1.33 5.54
CA PRO A 391 -25.81 -0.39 5.31
C PRO A 391 -25.70 0.91 6.12
N GLU A 392 -25.30 0.81 7.39
CA GLU A 392 -25.16 1.98 8.28
C GLU A 392 -24.00 2.88 7.84
N PHE A 393 -22.85 2.31 7.51
CA PHE A 393 -21.69 3.06 7.03
C PHE A 393 -21.96 3.76 5.70
N HIS A 394 -22.70 3.12 4.79
CA HIS A 394 -23.08 3.75 3.53
C HIS A 394 -24.11 4.87 3.75
N THR A 395 -25.05 4.70 4.69
CA THR A 395 -25.98 5.77 5.09
C THR A 395 -25.21 6.97 5.69
N GLU A 396 -24.26 6.70 6.59
CA GLU A 396 -23.43 7.73 7.22
C GLU A 396 -22.69 8.58 6.17
N VAL A 397 -22.02 7.96 5.20
CA VAL A 397 -21.22 8.71 4.21
C VAL A 397 -22.11 9.50 3.24
N GLY A 398 -23.30 8.98 2.89
CA GLY A 398 -24.28 9.73 2.10
C GLY A 398 -24.78 10.98 2.82
N ALA A 399 -25.19 10.83 4.09
CA ALA A 399 -25.60 11.95 4.94
C ALA A 399 -24.44 12.94 5.18
N TYR A 400 -23.23 12.44 5.34
CA TYR A 400 -22.05 13.29 5.49
C TYR A 400 -21.78 14.12 4.23
N ALA A 401 -21.85 13.52 3.04
CA ALA A 401 -21.71 14.25 1.77
C ALA A 401 -22.75 15.38 1.66
N GLN A 402 -24.02 15.10 2.02
CA GLN A 402 -25.07 16.11 2.07
C GLN A 402 -24.73 17.25 3.04
N SER A 403 -24.26 16.94 4.25
CA SER A 403 -23.92 17.94 5.28
C SER A 403 -22.73 18.81 4.90
N ARG A 404 -21.81 18.28 4.06
CA ARG A 404 -20.63 18.99 3.54
C ARG A 404 -20.93 19.84 2.30
N GLY A 405 -22.19 19.90 1.85
CA GLY A 405 -22.60 20.71 0.73
C GLY A 405 -22.08 20.20 -0.63
N ILE A 406 -21.98 18.88 -0.79
CA ILE A 406 -21.70 18.28 -2.10
C ILE A 406 -22.94 18.47 -2.98
N ASP A 407 -22.78 18.91 -4.25
CA ASP A 407 -23.89 19.31 -5.12
C ASP A 407 -24.56 18.10 -5.79
N ALA A 408 -23.79 17.03 -6.08
CA ALA A 408 -24.32 15.81 -6.70
C ALA A 408 -23.62 14.57 -6.17
N LEU A 409 -24.40 13.48 -6.01
CA LEU A 409 -23.91 12.15 -5.61
C LEU A 409 -24.39 11.11 -6.63
N PHE A 410 -23.44 10.42 -7.28
CA PHE A 410 -23.68 9.26 -8.15
C PHE A 410 -23.11 8.01 -7.50
N THR A 411 -23.91 6.95 -7.41
CA THR A 411 -23.53 5.74 -6.66
C THR A 411 -23.69 4.48 -7.51
N LEU A 412 -22.85 3.50 -7.25
CA LEU A 412 -22.87 2.16 -7.87
C LEU A 412 -22.66 1.08 -6.81
N GLY A 413 -23.45 0.01 -6.87
CA GLY A 413 -23.27 -1.17 -6.02
C GLY A 413 -24.42 -1.40 -5.05
N ASN A 414 -24.47 -2.59 -4.47
CA ASN A 414 -25.60 -3.04 -3.67
C ASN A 414 -25.77 -2.27 -2.35
N LEU A 415 -24.68 -1.86 -1.73
CA LEU A 415 -24.65 -1.12 -0.47
C LEU A 415 -24.77 0.39 -0.68
N CYS A 416 -24.24 0.91 -1.78
CA CYS A 416 -24.32 2.34 -2.11
C CYS A 416 -25.74 2.87 -2.32
N VAL A 417 -26.74 1.99 -2.47
CA VAL A 417 -28.16 2.38 -2.44
C VAL A 417 -28.51 3.09 -1.13
N HIS A 418 -27.87 2.74 -0.01
CA HIS A 418 -28.06 3.39 1.29
C HIS A 418 -27.48 4.81 1.30
N SER A 419 -26.30 5.03 0.69
CA SER A 419 -25.73 6.37 0.51
C SER A 419 -26.63 7.25 -0.36
N SER A 420 -27.16 6.69 -1.45
CA SER A 420 -28.09 7.39 -2.34
C SER A 420 -29.37 7.82 -1.64
N ARG A 421 -29.96 6.98 -0.78
CA ARG A 421 -31.15 7.31 0.00
C ARG A 421 -30.91 8.41 1.06
N ALA A 422 -29.70 8.53 1.55
CA ALA A 422 -29.30 9.50 2.56
C ALA A 422 -28.88 10.86 1.98
N PHE A 423 -28.91 11.02 0.65
CA PHE A 423 -28.51 12.24 -0.05
C PHE A 423 -29.64 12.71 -0.99
N VAL A 424 -30.11 13.93 -0.84
CA VAL A 424 -31.22 14.49 -1.64
C VAL A 424 -30.76 14.69 -3.09
N GLY A 425 -31.47 14.10 -4.04
CA GLY A 425 -31.16 14.22 -5.46
C GLY A 425 -30.03 13.31 -5.94
N ALA A 426 -29.61 12.36 -5.12
CA ALA A 426 -28.63 11.37 -5.57
C ALA A 426 -29.16 10.49 -6.70
N ARG A 427 -28.24 10.00 -7.54
CA ARG A 427 -28.56 9.04 -8.61
C ARG A 427 -27.82 7.72 -8.34
N HIS A 428 -28.57 6.64 -8.28
CA HIS A 428 -28.02 5.29 -8.13
C HIS A 428 -28.07 4.55 -9.47
N PHE A 429 -27.00 3.79 -9.75
CA PHE A 429 -26.82 3.03 -10.98
C PHE A 429 -26.58 1.55 -10.66
N GLU A 430 -27.12 0.68 -11.50
CA GLU A 430 -26.98 -0.78 -11.35
C GLU A 430 -25.76 -1.32 -12.12
N THR A 431 -25.28 -0.59 -13.14
CA THR A 431 -24.16 -1.03 -13.99
C THR A 431 -23.08 0.06 -14.10
N MET A 432 -21.85 -0.37 -14.27
CA MET A 432 -20.71 0.53 -14.48
C MET A 432 -20.87 1.37 -15.74
N GLU A 433 -21.39 0.78 -16.80
CA GLU A 433 -21.61 1.44 -18.09
C GLU A 433 -22.63 2.59 -17.98
N ALA A 434 -23.72 2.37 -17.24
CA ALA A 434 -24.73 3.40 -16.99
C ALA A 434 -24.16 4.54 -16.10
N LEU A 435 -23.36 4.20 -15.10
CA LEU A 435 -22.66 5.19 -14.27
C LEU A 435 -21.70 6.02 -15.12
N GLN A 436 -20.85 5.39 -15.92
CA GLN A 436 -19.87 6.07 -16.79
C GLN A 436 -20.55 7.06 -17.73
N ALA A 437 -21.62 6.62 -18.43
CA ALA A 437 -22.40 7.48 -19.32
C ALA A 437 -23.00 8.68 -18.58
N ALA A 438 -23.56 8.45 -17.39
CA ALA A 438 -24.16 9.52 -16.59
C ALA A 438 -23.11 10.52 -16.07
N VAL A 439 -21.93 10.07 -15.66
CA VAL A 439 -20.83 10.94 -15.23
C VAL A 439 -20.35 11.79 -16.40
N VAL A 440 -20.09 11.20 -17.56
CA VAL A 440 -19.68 11.93 -18.79
C VAL A 440 -20.70 13.02 -19.14
N LEU A 441 -21.99 12.71 -19.11
CA LEU A 441 -23.05 13.67 -19.39
C LEU A 441 -23.15 14.80 -18.36
N HIS A 442 -22.76 14.55 -17.11
CA HIS A 442 -22.82 15.52 -16.01
C HIS A 442 -21.63 16.47 -15.97
N MET A 443 -20.48 16.10 -16.53
CA MET A 443 -19.24 16.88 -16.43
C MET A 443 -19.35 18.34 -16.88
N PRO A 444 -20.11 18.73 -17.92
CA PRO A 444 -20.26 20.14 -18.29
C PRO A 444 -20.87 21.03 -17.20
N ALA A 445 -21.61 20.45 -16.26
CA ALA A 445 -22.23 21.14 -15.12
C ALA A 445 -21.41 21.03 -13.81
N CYS A 446 -20.15 20.55 -13.90
CA CYS A 446 -19.34 20.21 -12.74
C CYS A 446 -17.98 20.93 -12.80
N ASN A 447 -17.49 21.46 -11.67
CA ASN A 447 -16.13 22.03 -11.56
C ASN A 447 -15.15 21.08 -10.86
N SER A 448 -15.66 20.19 -10.01
CA SER A 448 -14.83 19.25 -9.27
C SER A 448 -15.50 17.89 -9.13
N VAL A 449 -14.73 16.83 -9.28
CA VAL A 449 -15.21 15.45 -9.13
C VAL A 449 -14.22 14.62 -8.32
N VAL A 450 -14.74 13.83 -7.36
CA VAL A 450 -14.00 12.76 -6.67
C VAL A 450 -14.62 11.43 -7.06
N ILE A 451 -13.78 10.46 -7.42
CA ILE A 451 -14.19 9.09 -7.75
C ILE A 451 -13.55 8.15 -6.75
N LYS A 452 -14.38 7.37 -6.03
CA LYS A 452 -13.92 6.47 -4.98
C LYS A 452 -14.77 5.20 -4.91
N GLY A 453 -14.17 4.10 -4.44
CA GLY A 453 -14.82 2.82 -4.18
C GLY A 453 -13.81 1.75 -3.82
N SER A 454 -14.28 0.64 -3.27
CA SER A 454 -13.42 -0.49 -2.93
C SER A 454 -12.80 -1.12 -4.18
N ARG A 455 -11.69 -1.82 -3.99
CA ARG A 455 -10.88 -2.39 -5.07
C ARG A 455 -11.67 -3.27 -6.04
N PHE A 456 -12.61 -4.06 -5.54
CA PHE A 456 -13.44 -4.94 -6.36
C PHE A 456 -14.42 -4.20 -7.27
N MET A 457 -14.80 -2.95 -6.92
CA MET A 457 -15.68 -2.10 -7.72
C MET A 457 -15.02 -1.56 -8.99
N LYS A 458 -13.69 -1.56 -9.06
CA LYS A 458 -12.89 -1.11 -10.22
C LYS A 458 -13.31 0.29 -10.71
N MET A 459 -13.46 1.22 -9.77
CA MET A 459 -13.94 2.58 -10.05
C MET A 459 -12.98 3.39 -10.93
N GLU A 460 -11.73 2.94 -11.11
CA GLU A 460 -10.78 3.49 -12.09
C GLU A 460 -11.31 3.47 -13.53
N ARG A 461 -12.32 2.63 -13.83
CA ARG A 461 -13.00 2.61 -15.13
C ARG A 461 -13.74 3.92 -15.41
N VAL A 462 -14.28 4.58 -14.38
CA VAL A 462 -14.93 5.90 -14.53
C VAL A 462 -13.89 6.97 -14.84
N VAL A 463 -12.74 6.94 -14.16
CA VAL A 463 -11.60 7.85 -14.45
C VAL A 463 -11.14 7.69 -15.89
N GLU A 464 -11.02 6.45 -16.36
CA GLU A 464 -10.60 6.14 -17.73
C GLU A 464 -11.59 6.66 -18.79
N SER A 465 -12.91 6.55 -18.56
CA SER A 465 -13.89 7.10 -19.50
C SER A 465 -13.81 8.62 -19.61
N LEU A 466 -13.52 9.33 -18.51
CA LEU A 466 -13.30 10.78 -18.54
C LEU A 466 -11.99 11.16 -19.24
N ARG A 467 -10.92 10.34 -19.10
CA ARG A 467 -9.64 10.54 -19.80
C ARG A 467 -9.83 10.46 -21.32
N VAL A 468 -10.52 9.40 -21.78
CA VAL A 468 -10.82 9.23 -23.23
C VAL A 468 -11.62 10.41 -23.77
N LEU A 469 -12.59 10.91 -23.02
CA LEU A 469 -13.37 12.09 -23.40
C LEU A 469 -12.50 13.33 -23.56
N THR A 470 -11.57 13.55 -22.61
CA THR A 470 -10.65 14.69 -22.63
C THR A 470 -9.70 14.64 -23.82
N GLU A 471 -9.14 13.49 -24.12
CA GLU A 471 -8.24 13.28 -25.26
C GLU A 471 -8.95 13.48 -26.61
N SER A 472 -10.18 12.97 -26.72
CA SER A 472 -11.01 13.16 -27.93
C SER A 472 -11.35 14.63 -28.17
N ALA A 473 -11.71 15.38 -27.12
CA ALA A 473 -12.00 16.82 -27.22
C ALA A 473 -10.77 17.61 -27.68
N GLN A 474 -9.58 17.31 -27.12
CA GLN A 474 -8.33 17.95 -27.51
C GLN A 474 -7.90 17.63 -28.95
N ALA A 475 -8.17 16.40 -29.44
CA ALA A 475 -7.90 16.03 -30.83
C ALA A 475 -8.79 16.84 -31.79
N THR A 476 -10.07 16.97 -31.52
CA THR A 476 -11.01 17.76 -32.32
C THR A 476 -10.65 19.27 -32.35
N GLU A 477 -10.21 19.84 -31.21
CA GLU A 477 -9.74 21.23 -31.17
C GLU A 477 -8.47 21.44 -32.01
N ARG A 478 -7.51 20.50 -31.98
CA ARG A 478 -6.30 20.57 -32.81
C ARG A 478 -6.59 20.49 -34.31
N GLU A 479 -7.49 19.58 -34.71
CA GLU A 479 -7.93 19.46 -36.11
C GLU A 479 -8.64 20.74 -36.57
N SER A 480 -9.48 21.36 -35.75
CA SER A 480 -10.15 22.62 -36.10
C SER A 480 -9.19 23.82 -36.22
N LEU A 481 -8.11 23.85 -35.40
CA LEU A 481 -7.06 24.87 -35.47
C LEU A 481 -6.13 24.69 -36.69
N HIS A 482 -5.99 23.47 -37.22
CA HIS A 482 -5.23 23.21 -38.44
C HIS A 482 -6.05 23.40 -39.72
N ALA A 483 -7.37 23.45 -39.61
CA ALA A 483 -8.29 23.66 -40.74
C ALA A 483 -8.69 25.15 -40.93
N ALA A 484 -8.33 26.03 -40.04
CA ALA A 484 -8.54 27.50 -40.08
C ALA A 484 -7.23 28.24 -40.42
#